data_06e1a7ed5ccee19a4bfe143de34ab6e3
#
_entry.id   06e1a7ed5ccee19a4bfe143de34ab6e3
#
_cell.length_a   1.000
_cell.length_b   1.000
_cell.length_c   1.000
_cell.angle_alpha   90.00
_cell.angle_beta   90.00
_cell.angle_gamma   90.00
#
_symmetry.space_group_name_H-M   'P 1'
#
loop_
_entity.id
_entity.type
_entity.pdbx_description
1 polymer ?
#
loop_
_entity_poly.entity_id
_entity_poly.type
_entity_poly.pdbx_seq_one_letter_code
_entity_poly.pdbx_strand_id
1 'polypeptide(L)'
;LEAKKAGAKFIYIDPMYCESAAALDAEWLPIRPATDMPFMFGLAYAMLEQDDKEGIIDWDFLNKCTVGFDADHMPADAKDNKNFKDYVMGTYDGTPKTPEWASEICGIDADAIRKLAVTMGKKNKVAFLSSAANARVNNVDSLPQLVMTIGAMGGHMGKSGHMTGTTMHCTSGNGGYALVTNGKDGLPKIENPVDDAINGNEVWDAILNGHYKFTGTGHYDPAEQSAIDIHVIYRNGGNKLNTNGGMAKGIEAFLKVDMVVSHAQFYTTSARYSDIVLPISTEWERAHGLIGGNLVHKSNREMVQAYERIIDPLFESKSDQDIACELGEKLGLKKEDIYPFDAEQQFFNVLTSMKVIDADGKTEKNAVKVTDDDIKALGVEGSAQDGELEYTELMKRGVYQVERHVGDNYGYIALEDFCKDPEKNPVDTPSGKLEIYSQSWADMVNAIGWSSIEPIPTYIPVVNGYESSFADWDSKTPGEYPLQVINPHYLRRAHTAFDNVSWLREAWTNPVFISREDAAAAGIVDGDTVLLTSPVGKCVRPATVTARVRPGVVALPHGAWVQVDEETGIDQAGADNYLIAQTPTGAAVSGYNSAL
;
A
#
# COMPACT_ATOMS: atom_id res chain seq x y z
N LEU A 1 11.69 -6.15 18.23
CA LEU A 1 12.82 -6.61 19.09
C LEU A 1 12.34 -7.34 20.34
N GLU A 2 11.21 -6.93 20.96
CA GLU A 2 10.67 -7.62 22.15
C GLU A 2 10.26 -9.06 21.86
N ALA A 3 9.65 -9.32 20.72
CA ALA A 3 9.32 -10.69 20.29
C ALA A 3 10.58 -11.56 20.13
N LYS A 4 11.69 -11.00 19.58
CA LYS A 4 12.98 -11.69 19.51
C LYS A 4 13.52 -12.03 20.91
N LYS A 5 13.45 -11.08 21.87
CA LYS A 5 13.84 -11.33 23.27
C LYS A 5 12.99 -12.41 23.93
N ALA A 6 11.71 -12.51 23.55
CA ALA A 6 10.79 -13.54 24.00
C ALA A 6 11.01 -14.90 23.32
N GLY A 7 11.99 -15.03 22.42
CA GLY A 7 12.35 -16.28 21.76
C GLY A 7 11.64 -16.54 20.42
N ALA A 8 10.94 -15.55 19.86
CA ALA A 8 10.37 -15.68 18.51
C ALA A 8 11.48 -15.80 17.46
N LYS A 9 11.27 -16.71 16.52
CA LYS A 9 12.13 -16.88 15.34
C LYS A 9 11.53 -16.11 14.17
N PHE A 10 12.39 -15.57 13.32
CA PHE A 10 11.98 -14.78 12.18
C PHE A 10 12.49 -15.43 10.90
N ILE A 11 11.60 -15.56 9.92
CA ILE A 11 11.92 -15.95 8.55
C ILE A 11 11.58 -14.74 7.68
N TYR A 12 12.54 -14.29 6.91
CA TYR A 12 12.42 -13.11 6.05
C TYR A 12 12.50 -13.52 4.59
N ILE A 13 11.39 -13.34 3.87
CA ILE A 13 11.25 -13.73 2.46
C ILE A 13 11.21 -12.44 1.64
N ASP A 14 12.30 -12.11 0.97
CA ASP A 14 12.44 -10.85 0.25
C ASP A 14 13.65 -10.93 -0.70
N PRO A 15 13.66 -10.25 -1.84
CA PRO A 15 14.80 -10.21 -2.75
C PRO A 15 16.06 -9.56 -2.17
N MET A 16 15.89 -8.70 -1.15
CA MET A 16 16.98 -7.94 -0.54
C MET A 16 17.04 -8.14 0.97
N TYR A 17 18.24 -8.45 1.51
CA TYR A 17 18.47 -8.53 2.94
C TYR A 17 18.56 -7.13 3.57
N CYS A 18 17.53 -6.74 4.32
CA CYS A 18 17.40 -5.41 4.90
C CYS A 18 17.87 -5.34 6.37
N GLU A 19 17.93 -4.11 6.90
CA GLU A 19 18.33 -3.83 8.29
C GLU A 19 17.39 -4.48 9.31
N SER A 20 16.10 -4.60 9.00
CA SER A 20 15.14 -5.29 9.87
C SER A 20 15.44 -6.78 9.97
N ALA A 21 15.77 -7.44 8.86
CA ALA A 21 16.17 -8.84 8.85
C ALA A 21 17.45 -9.07 9.70
N ALA A 22 18.43 -8.18 9.55
CA ALA A 22 19.66 -8.21 10.33
C ALA A 22 19.41 -7.99 11.84
N ALA A 23 18.60 -7.00 12.21
CA ALA A 23 18.28 -6.69 13.60
C ALA A 23 17.49 -7.82 14.28
N LEU A 24 16.64 -8.51 13.53
CA LEU A 24 15.83 -9.64 14.01
C LEU A 24 16.59 -10.97 13.98
N ASP A 25 17.76 -11.03 13.33
CA ASP A 25 18.52 -12.26 13.11
C ASP A 25 17.69 -13.30 12.34
N ALA A 26 17.03 -12.79 11.28
CA ALA A 26 16.08 -13.58 10.51
C ALA A 26 16.78 -14.55 9.55
N GLU A 27 16.23 -15.75 9.41
CA GLU A 27 16.56 -16.65 8.31
C GLU A 27 16.09 -16.02 7.00
N TRP A 28 17.03 -15.70 6.09
CA TRP A 28 16.71 -15.06 4.83
C TRP A 28 16.47 -16.07 3.71
N LEU A 29 15.29 -15.99 3.10
CA LEU A 29 14.93 -16.75 1.91
C LEU A 29 14.84 -15.75 0.73
N PRO A 30 15.87 -15.66 -0.12
CA PRO A 30 15.93 -14.70 -1.21
C PRO A 30 15.00 -15.09 -2.36
N ILE A 31 13.76 -14.60 -2.32
CA ILE A 31 12.77 -14.82 -3.38
C ILE A 31 13.05 -13.93 -4.60
N ARG A 32 12.65 -14.33 -5.80
CA ARG A 32 12.60 -13.43 -6.95
C ARG A 32 11.42 -12.47 -6.84
N PRO A 33 11.56 -11.21 -7.28
CA PRO A 33 10.45 -10.25 -7.24
C PRO A 33 9.20 -10.76 -7.94
N ALA A 34 8.03 -10.44 -7.37
CA ALA A 34 6.72 -10.77 -7.93
C ALA A 34 6.43 -12.27 -8.13
N THR A 35 7.16 -13.15 -7.46
CA THR A 35 6.94 -14.61 -7.51
C THR A 35 6.36 -15.18 -6.21
N ASP A 36 5.67 -14.35 -5.45
CA ASP A 36 5.01 -14.73 -4.19
C ASP A 36 3.94 -15.81 -4.41
N MET A 37 3.16 -15.69 -5.50
CA MET A 37 2.10 -16.67 -5.78
C MET A 37 2.64 -18.07 -6.07
N PRO A 38 3.58 -18.29 -7.01
CA PRO A 38 4.13 -19.63 -7.23
C PRO A 38 4.84 -20.18 -5.98
N PHE A 39 5.53 -19.35 -5.20
CA PHE A 39 6.08 -19.75 -3.91
C PHE A 39 5.01 -20.27 -2.96
N MET A 40 3.89 -19.56 -2.79
CA MET A 40 2.80 -19.97 -1.90
C MET A 40 2.03 -21.19 -2.41
N PHE A 41 1.89 -21.36 -3.72
CA PHE A 41 1.34 -22.61 -4.27
C PHE A 41 2.24 -23.81 -3.95
N GLY A 42 3.57 -23.68 -4.13
CA GLY A 42 4.52 -24.71 -3.72
C GLY A 42 4.49 -25.01 -2.23
N LEU A 43 4.28 -23.98 -1.40
CA LEU A 43 4.09 -24.13 0.04
C LEU A 43 2.80 -24.89 0.37
N ALA A 44 1.68 -24.56 -0.30
CA ALA A 44 0.40 -25.27 -0.13
C ALA A 44 0.52 -26.75 -0.54
N TYR A 45 1.16 -27.00 -1.68
CA TYR A 45 1.43 -28.38 -2.11
C TYR A 45 2.25 -29.14 -1.07
N ALA A 46 3.34 -28.55 -0.57
CA ALA A 46 4.19 -29.17 0.44
C ALA A 46 3.45 -29.41 1.77
N MET A 47 2.52 -28.54 2.15
CA MET A 47 1.65 -28.77 3.32
C MET A 47 0.74 -29.97 3.10
N LEU A 48 0.12 -30.09 1.92
CA LEU A 48 -0.72 -31.26 1.57
C LEU A 48 0.11 -32.55 1.50
N GLU A 49 1.27 -32.52 0.85
CA GLU A 49 2.19 -33.69 0.69
C GLU A 49 2.65 -34.26 2.04
N GLN A 50 2.88 -33.39 3.02
CA GLN A 50 3.43 -33.79 4.32
C GLN A 50 2.37 -34.01 5.40
N ASP A 51 1.10 -33.71 5.15
CA ASP A 51 0.07 -33.75 6.18
C ASP A 51 -0.17 -35.14 6.74
N ASP A 52 -0.21 -36.17 5.92
CA ASP A 52 -0.40 -37.56 6.38
C ASP A 52 0.66 -38.00 7.39
N LYS A 53 1.89 -37.50 7.25
CA LYS A 53 3.02 -37.84 8.11
C LYS A 53 3.13 -36.92 9.32
N GLU A 54 3.00 -35.62 9.09
CA GLU A 54 3.31 -34.58 10.09
C GLU A 54 2.05 -34.05 10.79
N GLY A 55 0.87 -34.21 10.17
CA GLY A 55 -0.42 -33.72 10.70
C GLY A 55 -0.43 -32.20 10.88
N ILE A 56 -0.09 -31.47 9.82
CA ILE A 56 0.17 -30.04 9.85
C ILE A 56 -1.03 -29.18 9.44
N ILE A 57 -1.98 -29.73 8.68
CA ILE A 57 -3.18 -29.00 8.23
C ILE A 57 -4.24 -29.00 9.33
N ASP A 58 -4.85 -27.83 9.53
CA ASP A 58 -6.01 -27.65 10.43
C ASP A 58 -7.32 -27.88 9.64
N TRP A 59 -7.64 -29.16 9.37
CA TRP A 59 -8.85 -29.55 8.65
C TRP A 59 -10.13 -29.08 9.35
N ASP A 60 -10.13 -29.07 10.69
CA ASP A 60 -11.30 -28.60 11.46
C ASP A 60 -11.55 -27.12 11.18
N PHE A 61 -10.49 -26.30 11.10
CA PHE A 61 -10.60 -24.90 10.73
C PHE A 61 -11.08 -24.74 9.29
N LEU A 62 -10.46 -25.43 8.34
CA LEU A 62 -10.83 -25.35 6.91
C LEU A 62 -12.31 -25.69 6.71
N ASN A 63 -12.75 -26.82 7.23
CA ASN A 63 -14.12 -27.31 7.05
C ASN A 63 -15.15 -26.38 7.72
N LYS A 64 -14.82 -25.81 8.87
CA LYS A 64 -15.70 -24.98 9.66
C LYS A 64 -15.77 -23.54 9.15
N CYS A 65 -14.62 -22.94 8.87
CA CYS A 65 -14.47 -21.48 8.69
C CYS A 65 -14.30 -21.06 7.23
N THR A 66 -14.10 -22.00 6.29
CA THR A 66 -13.84 -21.64 4.89
C THR A 66 -14.80 -22.30 3.92
N VAL A 67 -14.82 -21.81 2.67
CA VAL A 67 -15.46 -22.47 1.52
C VAL A 67 -14.52 -22.44 0.32
N GLY A 68 -14.61 -23.48 -0.54
CA GLY A 68 -13.83 -23.57 -1.79
C GLY A 68 -12.45 -24.19 -1.65
N PHE A 69 -12.08 -24.74 -0.48
CA PHE A 69 -10.81 -25.42 -0.32
C PHE A 69 -10.78 -26.77 -1.05
N ASP A 70 -11.83 -27.56 -0.91
CA ASP A 70 -12.02 -28.87 -1.56
C ASP A 70 -13.43 -29.01 -2.14
N ALA A 71 -13.67 -30.12 -2.82
CA ALA A 71 -14.94 -30.38 -3.51
C ALA A 71 -16.15 -30.56 -2.56
N ASP A 72 -15.91 -30.94 -1.30
CA ASP A 72 -16.97 -31.18 -0.33
C ASP A 72 -17.45 -29.88 0.35
N HIS A 73 -16.67 -28.80 0.27
CA HIS A 73 -16.92 -27.54 0.95
C HIS A 73 -17.00 -26.36 -0.03
N MET A 74 -17.72 -26.53 -1.13
CA MET A 74 -17.95 -25.46 -2.11
C MET A 74 -19.04 -24.48 -1.63
N PRO A 75 -18.95 -23.17 -1.95
CA PRO A 75 -20.02 -22.23 -1.65
C PRO A 75 -21.27 -22.51 -2.51
N ALA A 76 -22.44 -22.11 -2.01
CA ALA A 76 -23.72 -22.39 -2.67
C ALA A 76 -23.92 -21.66 -4.02
N ASP A 77 -23.20 -20.57 -4.24
CA ASP A 77 -23.20 -19.75 -5.46
C ASP A 77 -22.09 -20.10 -6.44
N ALA A 78 -21.34 -21.18 -6.18
CA ALA A 78 -20.29 -21.63 -7.08
C ALA A 78 -20.84 -21.96 -8.47
N LYS A 79 -20.26 -21.35 -9.52
CA LYS A 79 -20.66 -21.61 -10.92
C LYS A 79 -20.02 -22.87 -11.50
N ASP A 80 -18.99 -23.37 -10.87
CA ASP A 80 -18.32 -24.62 -11.19
C ASP A 80 -17.82 -25.31 -9.92
N ASN A 81 -17.20 -26.50 -10.06
CA ASN A 81 -16.66 -27.26 -8.93
C ASN A 81 -15.14 -27.13 -8.78
N LYS A 82 -14.53 -26.11 -9.37
CA LYS A 82 -13.10 -25.87 -9.24
C LYS A 82 -12.79 -25.47 -7.81
N ASN A 83 -11.96 -26.25 -7.14
CA ASN A 83 -11.52 -25.99 -5.77
C ASN A 83 -10.01 -25.82 -5.69
N PHE A 84 -9.54 -25.20 -4.62
CA PHE A 84 -8.14 -24.85 -4.45
C PHE A 84 -7.22 -26.08 -4.36
N LYS A 85 -7.61 -27.10 -3.59
CA LYS A 85 -6.81 -28.32 -3.39
C LYS A 85 -6.52 -29.02 -4.72
N ASP A 86 -7.57 -29.24 -5.53
CA ASP A 86 -7.42 -29.91 -6.83
C ASP A 86 -6.62 -29.08 -7.82
N TYR A 87 -6.72 -27.74 -7.77
CA TYR A 87 -5.86 -26.86 -8.55
C TYR A 87 -4.38 -27.02 -8.17
N VAL A 88 -4.07 -26.99 -6.88
CA VAL A 88 -2.69 -27.16 -6.38
C VAL A 88 -2.13 -28.53 -6.79
N MET A 89 -2.96 -29.55 -6.76
CA MET A 89 -2.58 -30.92 -7.17
C MET A 89 -2.46 -31.09 -8.70
N GLY A 90 -2.81 -30.06 -9.50
CA GLY A 90 -2.69 -30.07 -10.96
C GLY A 90 -3.86 -30.74 -11.69
N THR A 91 -5.00 -30.95 -11.04
CA THR A 91 -6.16 -31.63 -11.62
C THR A 91 -6.73 -30.89 -12.83
N TYR A 92 -6.68 -29.54 -12.83
CA TYR A 92 -7.36 -28.73 -13.85
C TYR A 92 -6.46 -28.33 -15.02
N ASP A 93 -5.16 -28.15 -14.79
CA ASP A 93 -4.19 -27.68 -15.80
C ASP A 93 -3.06 -28.68 -16.11
N GLY A 94 -3.09 -29.86 -15.48
CA GLY A 94 -2.08 -30.89 -15.65
C GLY A 94 -0.72 -30.58 -15.00
N THR A 95 -0.64 -29.49 -14.23
CA THR A 95 0.62 -29.02 -13.63
C THR A 95 0.51 -29.00 -12.11
N PRO A 96 0.95 -30.05 -11.41
CA PRO A 96 1.04 -30.01 -9.94
C PRO A 96 1.98 -28.89 -9.48
N LYS A 97 1.56 -28.10 -8.51
CA LYS A 97 2.30 -26.94 -8.02
C LYS A 97 3.35 -27.36 -6.98
N THR A 98 4.20 -28.33 -7.34
CA THR A 98 5.21 -28.91 -6.44
C THR A 98 6.22 -27.87 -5.94
N PRO A 99 6.94 -28.13 -4.84
CA PRO A 99 8.06 -27.30 -4.43
C PRO A 99 9.12 -27.10 -5.51
N GLU A 100 9.36 -28.10 -6.36
CA GLU A 100 10.30 -28.02 -7.50
C GLU A 100 9.80 -27.03 -8.56
N TRP A 101 8.52 -27.15 -8.97
CA TRP A 101 7.88 -26.20 -9.87
C TRP A 101 7.97 -24.76 -9.32
N ALA A 102 7.64 -24.58 -8.05
CA ALA A 102 7.72 -23.28 -7.39
C ALA A 102 9.16 -22.74 -7.32
N SER A 103 10.13 -23.61 -6.99
CA SER A 103 11.55 -23.27 -6.89
C SER A 103 12.13 -22.77 -8.21
N GLU A 104 11.74 -23.36 -9.32
CA GLU A 104 12.17 -22.93 -10.65
C GLU A 104 11.78 -21.46 -10.91
N ILE A 105 10.58 -21.06 -10.53
CA ILE A 105 10.06 -19.71 -10.75
C ILE A 105 10.54 -18.75 -9.65
N CYS A 106 10.33 -19.08 -8.38
CA CYS A 106 10.60 -18.16 -7.26
C CYS A 106 12.07 -18.15 -6.79
N GLY A 107 12.81 -19.20 -7.11
CA GLY A 107 14.22 -19.36 -6.78
C GLY A 107 14.53 -19.62 -5.30
N ILE A 108 13.52 -19.96 -4.50
CA ILE A 108 13.71 -20.53 -3.16
C ILE A 108 13.86 -22.05 -3.34
N ASP A 109 14.82 -22.63 -2.66
CA ASP A 109 15.08 -24.06 -2.71
C ASP A 109 13.86 -24.90 -2.31
N ALA A 110 13.57 -25.99 -3.04
CA ALA A 110 12.41 -26.82 -2.81
C ALA A 110 12.38 -27.46 -1.40
N ASP A 111 13.55 -27.83 -0.85
CA ASP A 111 13.63 -28.36 0.50
C ASP A 111 13.40 -27.26 1.55
N ALA A 112 13.79 -26.02 1.27
CA ALA A 112 13.44 -24.88 2.12
C ALA A 112 11.92 -24.63 2.14
N ILE A 113 11.24 -24.77 1.00
CA ILE A 113 9.77 -24.69 0.92
C ILE A 113 9.13 -25.80 1.76
N ARG A 114 9.61 -27.03 1.67
CA ARG A 114 9.12 -28.16 2.49
C ARG A 114 9.36 -27.95 3.98
N LYS A 115 10.52 -27.42 4.36
CA LYS A 115 10.83 -27.07 5.76
C LYS A 115 9.88 -25.98 6.28
N LEU A 116 9.60 -24.98 5.45
CA LEU A 116 8.65 -23.91 5.80
C LEU A 116 7.22 -24.44 5.95
N ALA A 117 6.80 -25.42 5.12
CA ALA A 117 5.49 -26.06 5.23
C ALA A 117 5.26 -26.67 6.63
N VAL A 118 6.27 -27.35 7.18
CA VAL A 118 6.21 -27.88 8.55
C VAL A 118 6.13 -26.74 9.57
N THR A 119 6.86 -25.65 9.35
CA THR A 119 6.82 -24.46 10.21
C THR A 119 5.44 -23.82 10.21
N MET A 120 4.77 -23.75 9.05
CA MET A 120 3.42 -23.23 8.87
C MET A 120 2.33 -24.15 9.42
N GLY A 121 2.66 -25.37 9.89
CA GLY A 121 1.70 -26.32 10.40
C GLY A 121 1.01 -25.90 11.70
N LYS A 122 -0.21 -26.42 11.91
CA LYS A 122 -1.12 -26.09 13.06
C LYS A 122 -0.53 -26.28 14.44
N LYS A 123 0.57 -27.05 14.58
CA LYS A 123 1.26 -27.28 15.84
C LYS A 123 2.11 -26.10 16.29
N ASN A 124 2.40 -25.17 15.40
CA ASN A 124 3.23 -24.01 15.64
C ASN A 124 2.39 -22.76 15.83
N LYS A 125 2.93 -21.80 16.54
CA LYS A 125 2.36 -20.45 16.69
C LYS A 125 3.00 -19.55 15.64
N VAL A 126 2.25 -19.19 14.62
CA VAL A 126 2.76 -18.48 13.44
C VAL A 126 2.03 -17.16 13.24
N ALA A 127 2.80 -16.11 12.96
CA ALA A 127 2.32 -14.89 12.34
C ALA A 127 2.84 -14.85 10.90
N PHE A 128 1.97 -15.15 9.94
CA PHE A 128 2.24 -15.11 8.51
C PHE A 128 1.80 -13.75 7.96
N LEU A 129 2.79 -12.89 7.71
CA LEU A 129 2.57 -11.49 7.37
C LEU A 129 3.10 -11.19 5.98
N SER A 130 2.27 -10.59 5.14
CA SER A 130 2.69 -10.05 3.87
C SER A 130 2.65 -8.51 3.88
N SER A 131 3.43 -7.86 3.02
CA SER A 131 3.38 -6.42 2.85
C SER A 131 2.36 -6.00 1.80
N ALA A 132 1.97 -4.73 1.79
CA ALA A 132 1.14 -4.17 0.72
C ALA A 132 1.87 -4.12 -0.63
N ALA A 133 3.20 -4.18 -0.64
CA ALA A 133 3.98 -4.17 -1.87
C ALA A 133 3.67 -5.36 -2.78
N ASN A 134 3.36 -6.51 -2.21
CA ASN A 134 3.03 -7.72 -2.96
C ASN A 134 1.80 -7.53 -3.87
N ALA A 135 0.82 -6.70 -3.43
CA ALA A 135 -0.37 -6.38 -4.21
C ALA A 135 -0.15 -5.24 -5.24
N ARG A 136 1.07 -4.69 -5.33
CA ARG A 136 1.45 -3.65 -6.29
C ARG A 136 2.11 -4.21 -7.55
N VAL A 137 1.74 -5.41 -7.92
CA VAL A 137 2.21 -6.14 -9.10
C VAL A 137 0.99 -6.52 -9.92
N ASN A 138 1.10 -6.55 -11.23
CA ASN A 138 -0.01 -7.01 -12.07
C ASN A 138 -0.18 -8.53 -12.02
N ASN A 139 -1.36 -9.01 -12.38
CA ASN A 139 -1.73 -10.44 -12.39
C ASN A 139 -1.64 -11.16 -11.03
N VAL A 140 -1.70 -10.40 -9.92
CA VAL A 140 -1.67 -10.95 -8.55
C VAL A 140 -2.92 -10.60 -7.75
N ASP A 141 -4.03 -10.36 -8.43
CA ASP A 141 -5.29 -9.93 -7.80
C ASP A 141 -5.82 -10.95 -6.78
N SER A 142 -5.52 -12.23 -6.95
CA SER A 142 -5.86 -13.31 -6.00
C SER A 142 -4.82 -13.52 -4.88
N LEU A 143 -3.76 -12.72 -4.80
CA LEU A 143 -2.72 -12.88 -3.78
C LEU A 143 -3.24 -12.75 -2.34
N PRO A 144 -4.10 -11.77 -1.98
CA PRO A 144 -4.65 -11.69 -0.63
C PRO A 144 -5.47 -12.94 -0.25
N GLN A 145 -6.22 -13.47 -1.21
CA GLN A 145 -6.99 -14.72 -1.06
C GLN A 145 -6.05 -15.92 -0.83
N LEU A 146 -4.93 -15.99 -1.55
CA LEU A 146 -3.93 -17.05 -1.39
C LEU A 146 -3.21 -16.95 -0.03
N VAL A 147 -2.83 -15.75 0.41
CA VAL A 147 -2.25 -15.52 1.75
C VAL A 147 -3.22 -16.00 2.84
N MET A 148 -4.50 -15.63 2.73
CA MET A 148 -5.54 -16.11 3.62
C MET A 148 -5.65 -17.64 3.61
N THR A 149 -5.62 -18.25 2.44
CA THR A 149 -5.71 -19.71 2.27
C THR A 149 -4.56 -20.45 2.97
N ILE A 150 -3.32 -20.00 2.79
CA ILE A 150 -2.15 -20.56 3.47
C ILE A 150 -2.29 -20.47 4.99
N GLY A 151 -2.71 -19.33 5.49
CA GLY A 151 -2.96 -19.15 6.92
C GLY A 151 -4.08 -20.02 7.46
N ALA A 152 -5.14 -20.23 6.67
CA ALA A 152 -6.26 -21.11 7.02
C ALA A 152 -5.82 -22.59 7.07
N MET A 153 -4.96 -23.02 6.14
CA MET A 153 -4.41 -24.38 6.16
C MET A 153 -3.68 -24.70 7.47
N GLY A 154 -2.96 -23.73 8.06
CA GLY A 154 -2.32 -23.89 9.37
C GLY A 154 -3.19 -23.47 10.56
N GLY A 155 -4.41 -22.98 10.34
CA GLY A 155 -5.32 -22.49 11.39
C GLY A 155 -4.78 -21.26 12.11
N HIS A 156 -4.07 -20.37 11.42
CA HIS A 156 -3.38 -19.20 12.01
C HIS A 156 -4.24 -17.94 12.04
N MET A 157 -5.50 -18.07 12.48
CA MET A 157 -6.47 -16.98 12.65
C MET A 157 -7.28 -17.17 13.91
N GLY A 158 -7.79 -16.09 14.49
CA GLY A 158 -8.69 -16.13 15.65
C GLY A 158 -8.08 -16.66 16.96
N LYS A 159 -6.77 -16.72 17.05
CA LYS A 159 -6.04 -17.27 18.22
C LYS A 159 -4.93 -16.32 18.65
N SER A 160 -4.72 -16.18 19.97
CA SER A 160 -3.67 -15.31 20.51
C SER A 160 -2.27 -15.66 20.00
N GLY A 161 -1.61 -14.67 19.38
CA GLY A 161 -0.26 -14.79 18.82
C GLY A 161 -0.16 -15.52 17.48
N HIS A 162 -1.30 -15.87 16.89
CA HIS A 162 -1.39 -16.27 15.50
C HIS A 162 -1.88 -15.09 14.67
N MET A 163 -1.39 -14.96 13.46
CA MET A 163 -1.84 -13.92 12.54
C MET A 163 -1.66 -14.37 11.10
N THR A 164 -2.59 -14.01 10.24
CA THR A 164 -2.45 -14.15 8.79
C THR A 164 -2.99 -12.89 8.15
N GLY A 165 -2.24 -12.31 7.23
CA GLY A 165 -2.73 -11.18 6.46
C GLY A 165 -1.65 -10.18 6.07
N THR A 166 -2.12 -9.10 5.49
CA THR A 166 -1.27 -7.99 5.05
C THR A 166 -1.04 -7.02 6.20
N THR A 167 0.23 -6.76 6.52
CA THR A 167 0.59 -5.71 7.47
C THR A 167 0.70 -4.39 6.74
N MET A 168 -0.34 -3.60 6.79
CA MET A 168 -0.25 -2.19 6.40
C MET A 168 -0.31 -1.35 7.67
N HIS A 169 0.73 -0.59 7.93
CA HIS A 169 0.79 0.34 9.06
C HIS A 169 -0.31 1.41 9.05
N CYS A 170 -0.92 1.65 7.89
CA CYS A 170 -2.04 2.58 7.71
C CYS A 170 -3.42 1.92 7.78
N THR A 171 -3.51 0.60 7.93
CA THR A 171 -4.77 -0.12 8.09
C THR A 171 -4.89 -0.67 9.49
N SER A 172 -6.00 -0.41 10.11
CA SER A 172 -6.23 -0.62 11.53
C SER A 172 -6.99 -1.90 11.85
N GLY A 173 -7.20 -2.77 10.87
CA GLY A 173 -8.05 -3.96 11.03
C GLY A 173 -7.65 -4.89 12.17
N ASN A 174 -6.36 -4.97 12.47
CA ASN A 174 -5.82 -5.91 13.43
C ASN A 174 -5.56 -5.32 14.83
N GLY A 175 -5.88 -4.04 15.05
CA GLY A 175 -5.57 -3.32 16.30
C GLY A 175 -6.73 -3.22 17.29
N GLY A 176 -7.84 -3.88 17.05
CA GLY A 176 -9.04 -3.75 17.87
C GLY A 176 -9.80 -2.44 17.62
N TYR A 177 -10.61 -2.03 18.58
CA TYR A 177 -11.41 -0.80 18.47
C TYR A 177 -10.56 0.45 18.65
N ALA A 178 -10.90 1.53 17.94
CA ALA A 178 -10.32 2.84 18.19
C ALA A 178 -10.73 3.31 19.58
N LEU A 179 -9.76 3.78 20.37
CA LEU A 179 -10.02 4.38 21.68
C LEU A 179 -10.19 5.89 21.60
N VAL A 180 -9.84 6.49 20.47
CA VAL A 180 -10.10 7.90 20.16
C VAL A 180 -10.80 7.97 18.83
N THR A 181 -11.92 8.69 18.76
CA THR A 181 -12.63 8.96 17.51
C THR A 181 -12.16 10.27 16.91
N ASN A 182 -12.26 10.38 15.59
CA ASN A 182 -12.03 11.66 14.93
C ASN A 182 -13.13 12.66 15.30
N GLY A 183 -12.70 13.90 15.54
CA GLY A 183 -13.61 15.02 15.57
C GLY A 183 -14.06 15.42 14.15
N LYS A 184 -15.04 16.32 14.10
CA LYS A 184 -15.59 16.89 12.87
C LYS A 184 -15.32 18.39 12.86
N ASP A 185 -14.81 18.90 11.78
CA ASP A 185 -14.53 20.34 11.59
C ASP A 185 -15.80 21.20 11.45
N GLY A 186 -16.95 20.56 11.23
CA GLY A 186 -18.23 21.25 11.04
C GLY A 186 -18.47 21.75 9.62
N LEU A 187 -17.53 21.50 8.70
CA LEU A 187 -17.70 21.96 7.33
C LEU A 187 -18.86 21.23 6.62
N PRO A 188 -19.61 21.93 5.78
CA PRO A 188 -20.66 21.32 5.00
C PRO A 188 -20.09 20.36 3.95
N LYS A 189 -20.82 19.27 3.68
CA LYS A 189 -20.51 18.44 2.53
C LYS A 189 -21.02 19.12 1.28
N ILE A 190 -20.12 19.54 0.42
CA ILE A 190 -20.46 20.08 -0.90
C ILE A 190 -20.53 18.89 -1.86
N GLU A 191 -21.67 18.73 -2.54
CA GLU A 191 -21.84 17.69 -3.53
C GLU A 191 -21.04 18.05 -4.81
N ASN A 192 -20.32 17.07 -5.33
CA ASN A 192 -19.66 17.24 -6.63
C ASN A 192 -20.72 17.07 -7.73
N PRO A 193 -20.97 18.11 -8.56
CA PRO A 193 -21.93 18.02 -9.66
C PRO A 193 -21.41 17.21 -10.87
N VAL A 194 -20.15 16.76 -10.83
CA VAL A 194 -19.51 16.01 -11.91
C VAL A 194 -19.35 14.56 -11.48
N ASP A 195 -19.94 13.65 -12.26
CA ASP A 195 -19.88 12.21 -12.01
C ASP A 195 -18.62 11.55 -12.59
N ASP A 196 -17.89 12.24 -13.47
CA ASP A 196 -16.66 11.73 -14.05
C ASP A 196 -15.60 11.49 -12.97
N ALA A 197 -15.06 10.28 -12.94
CA ALA A 197 -13.96 9.90 -12.06
C ALA A 197 -13.00 8.98 -12.82
N ILE A 198 -11.77 9.44 -13.02
CA ILE A 198 -10.75 8.71 -13.76
C ILE A 198 -9.86 7.97 -12.76
N ASN A 199 -9.72 6.66 -12.92
CA ASN A 199 -8.79 5.88 -12.12
C ASN A 199 -7.35 6.34 -12.38
N GLY A 200 -6.52 6.35 -11.32
CA GLY A 200 -5.12 6.77 -11.42
C GLY A 200 -4.28 6.01 -12.46
N ASN A 201 -4.70 4.79 -12.81
CA ASN A 201 -4.03 3.97 -13.84
C ASN A 201 -4.38 4.37 -15.28
N GLU A 202 -5.44 5.15 -15.48
CA GLU A 202 -5.91 5.58 -16.80
C GLU A 202 -5.69 7.07 -17.04
N VAL A 203 -5.30 7.84 -16.00
CA VAL A 203 -5.29 9.31 -16.09
C VAL A 203 -4.44 9.84 -17.24
N TRP A 204 -3.31 9.22 -17.51
CA TRP A 204 -2.45 9.64 -18.62
C TRP A 204 -3.06 9.33 -19.99
N ASP A 205 -3.64 8.15 -20.14
CA ASP A 205 -4.35 7.75 -21.35
C ASP A 205 -5.61 8.59 -21.57
N ALA A 206 -6.36 8.89 -20.52
CA ALA A 206 -7.53 9.76 -20.59
C ALA A 206 -7.15 11.16 -21.13
N ILE A 207 -6.06 11.75 -20.64
CA ILE A 207 -5.56 13.03 -21.11
C ILE A 207 -5.05 12.93 -22.57
N LEU A 208 -4.26 11.90 -22.86
CA LEU A 208 -3.61 11.78 -24.17
C LEU A 208 -4.55 11.33 -25.29
N ASN A 209 -5.47 10.43 -24.98
CA ASN A 209 -6.32 9.76 -25.97
C ASN A 209 -7.79 10.20 -25.91
N GLY A 210 -8.21 10.94 -24.87
CA GLY A 210 -9.55 11.45 -24.72
C GLY A 210 -10.60 10.39 -24.33
N HIS A 211 -10.17 9.27 -23.75
CA HIS A 211 -11.06 8.19 -23.32
C HIS A 211 -10.58 7.58 -22.01
N TYR A 212 -11.51 7.12 -21.17
CA TYR A 212 -11.23 6.37 -19.97
C TYR A 212 -12.32 5.32 -19.68
N LYS A 213 -11.97 4.31 -18.89
CA LYS A 213 -12.92 3.38 -18.27
C LYS A 213 -13.20 3.88 -16.86
N PHE A 214 -14.46 3.99 -16.49
CA PHE A 214 -14.82 4.39 -15.14
C PHE A 214 -14.64 3.21 -14.17
N THR A 215 -13.60 3.28 -13.34
CA THR A 215 -13.27 2.24 -12.35
C THR A 215 -13.43 2.73 -10.90
N GLY A 216 -14.11 3.83 -10.68
CA GLY A 216 -14.19 4.48 -9.39
C GLY A 216 -15.19 3.85 -8.45
N THR A 217 -16.40 4.28 -8.39
CA THR A 217 -17.31 4.06 -7.27
C THR A 217 -18.63 3.43 -7.69
N GLY A 218 -18.59 2.32 -8.39
CA GLY A 218 -19.79 1.50 -8.56
C GLY A 218 -20.51 1.61 -9.90
N HIS A 219 -20.01 2.35 -10.85
CA HIS A 219 -20.47 2.25 -12.23
C HIS A 219 -19.28 1.89 -13.13
N TYR A 220 -19.35 0.70 -13.68
CA TYR A 220 -18.37 0.21 -14.62
C TYR A 220 -19.09 -0.59 -15.71
N ASP A 221 -19.00 -0.09 -16.95
CA ASP A 221 -19.31 -0.90 -18.12
C ASP A 221 -18.01 -1.12 -18.91
N PRO A 222 -17.48 -2.36 -18.92
CA PRO A 222 -16.26 -2.67 -19.66
C PRO A 222 -16.38 -2.46 -21.16
N ALA A 223 -17.59 -2.41 -21.69
CA ALA A 223 -17.87 -2.21 -23.11
C ALA A 223 -17.91 -0.73 -23.50
N GLU A 224 -18.13 0.18 -22.57
CA GLU A 224 -18.24 1.62 -22.84
C GLU A 224 -17.02 2.37 -22.31
N GLN A 225 -16.25 2.98 -23.23
CA GLN A 225 -15.25 3.97 -22.89
C GLN A 225 -15.91 5.36 -22.89
N SER A 226 -15.82 6.05 -21.74
CA SER A 226 -16.29 7.44 -21.66
C SER A 226 -15.31 8.36 -22.40
N ALA A 227 -15.85 9.20 -23.29
CA ALA A 227 -15.07 10.25 -23.92
C ALA A 227 -14.88 11.41 -22.94
N ILE A 228 -13.67 11.99 -22.92
CA ILE A 228 -13.35 13.15 -22.09
C ILE A 228 -12.36 14.06 -22.82
N ASP A 229 -12.48 15.37 -22.60
CA ASP A 229 -11.56 16.38 -23.12
C ASP A 229 -11.03 17.22 -21.96
N ILE A 230 -9.77 16.98 -21.59
CA ILE A 230 -9.14 17.60 -20.41
C ILE A 230 -8.25 18.74 -20.86
N HIS A 231 -8.62 19.96 -20.48
CA HIS A 231 -7.88 21.19 -20.77
C HIS A 231 -7.00 21.66 -19.61
N VAL A 232 -7.38 21.36 -18.37
CA VAL A 232 -6.70 21.86 -17.18
C VAL A 232 -6.43 20.74 -16.20
N ILE A 233 -5.20 20.67 -15.70
CA ILE A 233 -4.83 19.86 -14.54
C ILE A 233 -4.66 20.80 -13.35
N TYR A 234 -5.57 20.73 -12.38
CA TYR A 234 -5.46 21.47 -11.12
C TYR A 234 -5.15 20.52 -9.97
N ARG A 235 -4.07 20.76 -9.25
CA ARG A 235 -3.57 19.85 -8.22
C ARG A 235 -3.33 20.55 -6.89
N ASN A 236 -4.00 20.09 -5.87
CA ASN A 236 -3.86 20.57 -4.49
C ASN A 236 -2.85 19.72 -3.69
N GLY A 237 -1.61 19.66 -4.17
CA GLY A 237 -0.51 18.96 -3.49
C GLY A 237 -0.09 17.63 -4.13
N GLY A 238 0.89 17.00 -3.51
CA GLY A 238 1.50 15.75 -3.94
C GLY A 238 2.45 15.89 -5.15
N ASN A 239 3.11 14.79 -5.51
CA ASN A 239 4.05 14.72 -6.63
C ASN A 239 3.61 13.62 -7.60
N LYS A 240 2.49 13.88 -8.31
CA LYS A 240 1.75 12.88 -9.09
C LYS A 240 2.60 12.19 -10.16
N LEU A 241 3.47 12.92 -10.86
CA LEU A 241 4.38 12.34 -11.84
C LEU A 241 5.32 11.30 -11.23
N ASN A 242 5.74 11.50 -9.96
CA ASN A 242 6.57 10.52 -9.25
C ASN A 242 5.78 9.40 -8.54
N THR A 243 4.48 9.54 -8.36
CA THR A 243 3.68 8.57 -7.59
C THR A 243 2.83 7.65 -8.45
N ASN A 244 2.63 7.98 -9.72
CA ASN A 244 1.97 7.11 -10.70
C ASN A 244 2.99 6.39 -11.55
N GLY A 245 2.67 5.19 -12.02
CA GLY A 245 3.40 4.53 -13.10
C GLY A 245 3.31 5.33 -14.40
N GLY A 246 4.27 5.08 -15.32
CA GLY A 246 4.30 5.75 -16.61
C GLY A 246 4.66 7.23 -16.54
N MET A 247 5.68 7.60 -15.77
CA MET A 247 6.11 9.01 -15.60
C MET A 247 6.38 9.70 -16.95
N ALA A 248 7.03 9.05 -17.91
CA ALA A 248 7.28 9.62 -19.22
C ALA A 248 5.97 10.01 -19.94
N LYS A 249 4.99 9.09 -19.97
CA LYS A 249 3.64 9.35 -20.47
C LYS A 249 2.93 10.47 -19.70
N GLY A 250 3.13 10.52 -18.38
CA GLY A 250 2.61 11.60 -17.52
C GLY A 250 3.18 12.97 -17.86
N ILE A 251 4.47 13.04 -18.20
CA ILE A 251 5.10 14.28 -18.67
C ILE A 251 4.46 14.73 -20.00
N GLU A 252 4.27 13.82 -20.95
CA GLU A 252 3.57 14.12 -22.21
C GLU A 252 2.14 14.62 -21.96
N ALA A 253 1.42 14.02 -21.01
CA ALA A 253 0.08 14.45 -20.64
C ALA A 253 0.08 15.87 -20.03
N PHE A 254 1.05 16.21 -19.18
CA PHE A 254 1.21 17.55 -18.62
C PHE A 254 1.50 18.61 -19.70
N LEU A 255 2.31 18.24 -20.70
CA LEU A 255 2.66 19.13 -21.82
C LEU A 255 1.54 19.29 -22.85
N LYS A 256 0.57 18.37 -22.88
CA LYS A 256 -0.55 18.40 -23.85
C LYS A 256 -1.67 19.34 -23.44
N VAL A 257 -2.01 19.42 -22.15
CA VAL A 257 -3.12 20.24 -21.69
C VAL A 257 -2.84 21.73 -21.81
N ASP A 258 -3.88 22.56 -21.84
CA ASP A 258 -3.75 24.00 -21.99
C ASP A 258 -3.11 24.68 -20.77
N MET A 259 -3.30 24.10 -19.56
CA MET A 259 -2.75 24.66 -18.33
C MET A 259 -2.61 23.60 -17.22
N VAL A 260 -1.49 23.64 -16.50
CA VAL A 260 -1.25 22.86 -15.28
C VAL A 260 -1.01 23.81 -14.10
N VAL A 261 -1.83 23.67 -13.07
CA VAL A 261 -1.69 24.39 -11.79
C VAL A 261 -1.36 23.42 -10.68
N SER A 262 -0.33 23.70 -9.90
CA SER A 262 0.05 22.87 -8.74
C SER A 262 0.18 23.68 -7.48
N HIS A 263 -0.44 23.22 -6.40
CA HIS A 263 -0.09 23.64 -5.04
C HIS A 263 1.15 22.86 -4.61
N ALA A 264 2.20 23.53 -4.18
CA ALA A 264 3.43 22.85 -3.81
C ALA A 264 4.21 23.60 -2.72
N GLN A 265 4.82 22.85 -1.80
CA GLN A 265 5.79 23.36 -0.82
C GLN A 265 7.19 23.46 -1.43
N PHE A 266 7.50 22.63 -2.42
CA PHE A 266 8.80 22.52 -3.07
C PHE A 266 8.62 22.27 -4.56
N TYR A 267 9.62 22.64 -5.37
CA TYR A 267 9.67 22.36 -6.79
C TYR A 267 9.92 20.87 -7.06
N THR A 268 8.91 20.05 -6.78
CA THR A 268 8.89 18.62 -7.10
C THR A 268 8.86 18.40 -8.62
N THR A 269 8.99 17.16 -9.07
CA THR A 269 8.83 16.83 -10.51
C THR A 269 7.51 17.41 -11.06
N SER A 270 6.38 17.18 -10.40
CA SER A 270 5.09 17.70 -10.87
C SER A 270 5.04 19.23 -10.92
N ALA A 271 5.62 19.90 -9.91
CA ALA A 271 5.67 21.36 -9.88
C ALA A 271 6.53 21.95 -11.00
N ARG A 272 7.63 21.27 -11.39
CA ARG A 272 8.51 21.71 -12.48
C ARG A 272 7.86 21.65 -13.86
N TYR A 273 6.91 20.75 -14.05
CA TYR A 273 6.12 20.61 -15.28
C TYR A 273 4.78 21.35 -15.21
N SER A 274 4.57 22.23 -14.22
CA SER A 274 3.37 23.03 -14.08
C SER A 274 3.60 24.45 -14.62
N ASP A 275 2.58 25.03 -15.26
CA ASP A 275 2.59 26.43 -15.74
C ASP A 275 2.49 27.42 -14.58
N ILE A 276 1.72 27.05 -13.56
CA ILE A 276 1.52 27.88 -12.35
C ILE A 276 1.80 27.02 -11.12
N VAL A 277 2.67 27.51 -10.26
CA VAL A 277 2.94 26.92 -8.94
C VAL A 277 2.49 27.89 -7.85
N LEU A 278 1.52 27.45 -7.06
CA LEU A 278 1.01 28.19 -5.92
C LEU A 278 1.72 27.68 -4.66
N PRO A 279 2.50 28.52 -3.96
CA PRO A 279 3.23 28.08 -2.78
C PRO A 279 2.27 27.86 -1.60
N ILE A 280 2.31 26.66 -1.01
CA ILE A 280 1.49 26.33 0.15
C ILE A 280 2.31 26.23 1.44
N SER A 281 1.68 26.65 2.54
CA SER A 281 2.27 26.57 3.87
C SER A 281 2.34 25.12 4.37
N THR A 282 3.40 24.86 5.14
CA THR A 282 3.59 23.59 5.86
C THR A 282 2.73 23.55 7.12
N GLU A 283 2.65 22.39 7.77
CA GLU A 283 2.00 22.26 9.08
C GLU A 283 2.61 23.19 10.14
N TRP A 284 3.91 23.49 10.06
CA TRP A 284 4.62 24.39 10.99
C TRP A 284 4.22 25.85 10.85
N GLU A 285 3.66 26.20 9.71
CA GLU A 285 3.23 27.55 9.32
C GLU A 285 1.71 27.74 9.42
N ARG A 286 0.94 26.67 9.64
CA ARG A 286 -0.52 26.73 9.79
C ARG A 286 -0.91 27.09 11.22
N ALA A 287 -2.11 27.67 11.38
CA ALA A 287 -2.57 28.16 12.67
C ALA A 287 -2.63 27.05 13.73
N HIS A 288 -3.41 26.02 13.48
CA HIS A 288 -3.56 24.87 14.37
C HIS A 288 -3.86 23.61 13.58
N GLY A 289 -3.65 22.47 14.18
CA GLY A 289 -4.06 21.22 13.60
C GLY A 289 -4.03 20.07 14.59
N LEU A 290 -4.72 19.02 14.22
CA LEU A 290 -4.71 17.75 14.92
C LEU A 290 -4.19 16.66 14.00
N ILE A 291 -3.20 15.94 14.48
CA ILE A 291 -2.84 14.65 13.91
C ILE A 291 -3.46 13.61 14.82
N GLY A 292 -4.67 13.20 14.50
CA GLY A 292 -5.36 12.15 15.22
C GLY A 292 -4.98 10.76 14.72
N GLY A 293 -5.14 9.77 15.57
CA GLY A 293 -4.82 8.38 15.28
C GLY A 293 -5.51 7.79 14.05
N ASN A 294 -6.43 8.50 13.43
CA ASN A 294 -7.12 8.07 12.23
C ASN A 294 -6.74 8.83 10.97
N LEU A 295 -6.06 9.96 11.05
CA LEU A 295 -5.83 10.80 9.89
C LEU A 295 -4.62 10.37 9.08
N VAL A 296 -3.52 10.01 9.73
CA VAL A 296 -2.28 9.63 9.06
C VAL A 296 -2.00 8.14 9.18
N HIS A 297 -2.21 7.58 10.38
CA HIS A 297 -1.95 6.18 10.67
C HIS A 297 -3.10 5.62 11.49
N LYS A 298 -4.02 4.96 10.83
CA LYS A 298 -5.14 4.27 11.49
C LYS A 298 -4.72 3.24 12.55
N SER A 299 -3.44 3.01 12.74
CA SER A 299 -2.86 2.19 13.79
C SER A 299 -2.72 2.89 15.14
N ASN A 300 -2.68 4.22 15.18
CA ASN A 300 -2.60 5.01 16.43
C ASN A 300 -3.98 5.39 16.94
N ARG A 301 -4.76 4.40 17.28
CA ARG A 301 -6.17 4.55 17.67
C ARG A 301 -6.38 5.01 19.09
N GLU A 302 -5.33 5.24 19.82
CA GLU A 302 -5.30 5.59 21.23
C GLU A 302 -4.63 6.94 21.52
N MET A 303 -4.16 7.65 20.48
CA MET A 303 -3.38 8.86 20.65
C MET A 303 -3.92 9.99 19.76
N VAL A 304 -3.86 11.21 20.28
CA VAL A 304 -4.11 12.46 19.57
C VAL A 304 -2.88 13.35 19.69
N GLN A 305 -2.46 13.95 18.60
CA GLN A 305 -1.41 14.97 18.60
C GLN A 305 -2.04 16.31 18.19
N ALA A 306 -1.86 17.34 19.02
CA ALA A 306 -2.25 18.71 18.72
C ALA A 306 -0.99 19.53 18.46
N TYR A 307 -1.05 20.41 17.48
CA TYR A 307 0.06 21.33 17.20
C TYR A 307 -0.45 22.75 16.97
N GLU A 308 0.42 23.69 17.26
CA GLU A 308 0.24 25.11 16.97
C GLU A 308 1.21 25.54 15.89
N ARG A 309 0.95 26.69 15.29
CA ARG A 309 1.90 27.32 14.39
C ARG A 309 3.20 27.65 15.13
N ILE A 310 4.31 27.21 14.56
CA ILE A 310 5.65 27.42 15.14
C ILE A 310 6.35 28.61 14.49
N ILE A 311 6.11 28.82 13.20
CA ILE A 311 6.68 29.92 12.43
C ILE A 311 5.58 30.59 11.59
N ASP A 312 5.77 31.84 11.25
CA ASP A 312 4.91 32.52 10.29
C ASP A 312 5.10 31.92 8.89
N PRO A 313 4.05 31.93 8.02
CA PRO A 313 4.19 31.50 6.65
C PRO A 313 5.35 32.17 5.94
N LEU A 314 6.21 31.35 5.32
CA LEU A 314 7.39 31.85 4.62
C LEU A 314 7.01 32.35 3.23
N PHE A 315 7.63 33.45 2.82
CA PHE A 315 7.42 34.08 1.52
C PHE A 315 5.94 34.42 1.27
N GLU A 316 5.38 33.99 0.15
CA GLU A 316 3.99 34.20 -0.24
C GLU A 316 3.11 32.95 -0.03
N SER A 317 3.57 32.00 0.80
CA SER A 317 2.83 30.75 1.03
C SER A 317 1.52 31.01 1.77
N LYS A 318 0.48 30.30 1.35
CA LYS A 318 -0.86 30.30 1.95
C LYS A 318 -1.32 28.88 2.21
N SER A 319 -2.34 28.70 3.04
CA SER A 319 -2.97 27.39 3.16
C SER A 319 -3.74 27.02 1.88
N ASP A 320 -3.91 25.72 1.61
CA ASP A 320 -4.76 25.26 0.49
C ASP A 320 -6.17 25.83 0.59
N GLN A 321 -6.69 25.98 1.82
CA GLN A 321 -8.01 26.56 2.08
C GLN A 321 -8.08 28.03 1.66
N ASP A 322 -7.09 28.84 2.01
CA ASP A 322 -7.06 30.26 1.64
C ASP A 322 -6.98 30.41 0.12
N ILE A 323 -6.14 29.61 -0.54
CA ILE A 323 -6.03 29.61 -2.01
C ILE A 323 -7.38 29.23 -2.65
N ALA A 324 -8.05 28.19 -2.13
CA ALA A 324 -9.35 27.77 -2.65
C ALA A 324 -10.42 28.85 -2.45
N CYS A 325 -10.43 29.54 -1.32
CA CYS A 325 -11.33 30.66 -1.07
C CYS A 325 -11.10 31.83 -2.03
N GLU A 326 -9.84 32.27 -2.16
CA GLU A 326 -9.50 33.39 -3.06
C GLU A 326 -9.81 33.08 -4.54
N LEU A 327 -9.59 31.83 -4.96
CA LEU A 327 -9.96 31.38 -6.29
C LEU A 327 -11.49 31.35 -6.45
N GLY A 328 -12.21 30.80 -5.47
CA GLY A 328 -13.67 30.75 -5.45
C GLY A 328 -14.29 32.15 -5.54
N GLU A 329 -13.78 33.13 -4.79
CA GLU A 329 -14.25 34.52 -4.85
C GLU A 329 -14.05 35.14 -6.25
N LYS A 330 -12.92 34.87 -6.92
CA LYS A 330 -12.68 35.31 -8.30
C LYS A 330 -13.63 34.64 -9.30
N LEU A 331 -14.12 33.43 -8.99
CA LEU A 331 -15.13 32.74 -9.78
C LEU A 331 -16.57 33.13 -9.40
N GLY A 332 -16.76 34.05 -8.47
CA GLY A 332 -18.07 34.58 -8.06
C GLY A 332 -18.75 33.79 -6.93
N LEU A 333 -18.02 32.93 -6.27
CA LEU A 333 -18.48 32.22 -5.05
C LEU A 333 -18.22 33.12 -3.81
N LYS A 334 -18.91 32.85 -2.72
CA LYS A 334 -18.62 33.48 -1.43
C LYS A 334 -17.81 32.49 -0.59
N LYS A 335 -16.84 33.06 0.15
CA LYS A 335 -16.01 32.25 1.05
C LYS A 335 -16.85 31.45 2.05
N GLU A 336 -17.88 32.07 2.61
CA GLU A 336 -18.76 31.51 3.62
C GLU A 336 -19.58 30.31 3.09
N ASP A 337 -19.82 30.24 1.78
CA ASP A 337 -20.53 29.12 1.14
C ASP A 337 -19.61 27.89 1.01
N ILE A 338 -18.28 28.07 1.01
CA ILE A 338 -17.28 27.01 0.87
C ILE A 338 -16.73 26.63 2.25
N TYR A 339 -16.25 27.62 3.00
CA TYR A 339 -15.67 27.49 4.33
C TYR A 339 -16.35 28.48 5.29
N PRO A 340 -17.49 28.08 5.90
CA PRO A 340 -18.25 28.95 6.81
C PRO A 340 -17.51 29.25 8.12
N PHE A 341 -16.47 28.49 8.43
CA PHE A 341 -15.66 28.62 9.63
C PHE A 341 -14.20 28.91 9.28
N ASP A 342 -13.56 29.77 10.06
CA ASP A 342 -12.11 29.94 10.00
C ASP A 342 -11.36 28.74 10.62
N ALA A 343 -10.03 28.78 10.56
CA ALA A 343 -9.19 27.68 11.04
C ALA A 343 -9.34 27.44 12.55
N GLU A 344 -9.52 28.50 13.34
CA GLU A 344 -9.70 28.41 14.80
C GLU A 344 -11.03 27.73 15.14
N GLN A 345 -12.10 28.11 14.48
CA GLN A 345 -13.42 27.50 14.70
C GLN A 345 -13.43 26.05 14.23
N GLN A 346 -12.83 25.74 13.09
CA GLN A 346 -12.71 24.35 12.61
C GLN A 346 -11.92 23.49 13.61
N PHE A 347 -10.81 24.01 14.12
CA PHE A 347 -10.01 23.32 15.14
C PHE A 347 -10.81 23.09 16.43
N PHE A 348 -11.52 24.11 16.90
CA PHE A 348 -12.40 23.98 18.06
C PHE A 348 -13.50 22.94 17.84
N ASN A 349 -14.15 22.93 16.68
CA ASN A 349 -15.18 21.95 16.33
C ASN A 349 -14.62 20.51 16.34
N VAL A 350 -13.42 20.31 15.80
CA VAL A 350 -12.75 19.00 15.82
C VAL A 350 -12.49 18.55 17.25
N LEU A 351 -11.90 19.41 18.09
CA LEU A 351 -11.59 19.11 19.49
C LEU A 351 -12.83 18.73 20.29
N THR A 352 -13.87 19.54 20.19
CA THR A 352 -15.10 19.36 21.01
C THR A 352 -15.95 18.18 20.56
N SER A 353 -15.83 17.74 19.32
CA SER A 353 -16.53 16.56 18.80
C SER A 353 -15.76 15.26 18.93
N MET A 354 -14.49 15.30 19.32
CA MET A 354 -13.70 14.07 19.58
C MET A 354 -14.20 13.33 20.80
N LYS A 355 -14.17 11.99 20.71
CA LYS A 355 -14.51 11.09 21.81
C LYS A 355 -13.35 10.19 22.17
N VAL A 356 -13.26 9.88 23.45
CA VAL A 356 -12.47 8.77 23.98
C VAL A 356 -13.42 7.63 24.30
N ILE A 357 -13.02 6.43 23.94
CA ILE A 357 -13.78 5.21 24.21
C ILE A 357 -13.13 4.47 25.37
N ASP A 358 -13.90 4.18 26.41
CA ASP A 358 -13.44 3.44 27.57
C ASP A 358 -12.98 2.01 27.22
N ALA A 359 -12.33 1.35 28.17
CA ALA A 359 -11.82 0.00 28.03
C ALA A 359 -12.90 -1.06 27.67
N ASP A 360 -14.17 -0.76 27.89
CA ASP A 360 -15.29 -1.60 27.46
C ASP A 360 -15.55 -1.57 25.95
N GLY A 361 -14.85 -0.69 25.21
CA GLY A 361 -14.98 -0.51 23.76
C GLY A 361 -16.30 0.10 23.30
N LYS A 362 -17.11 0.66 24.19
CA LYS A 362 -18.48 1.14 23.92
C LYS A 362 -18.80 2.49 24.55
N THR A 363 -18.36 2.74 25.77
CA THR A 363 -18.67 3.96 26.50
C THR A 363 -17.87 5.13 25.94
N GLU A 364 -18.57 6.14 25.42
CA GLU A 364 -17.97 7.35 24.84
C GLU A 364 -17.98 8.49 25.85
N LYS A 365 -16.86 9.21 25.94
CA LYS A 365 -16.70 10.45 26.70
C LYS A 365 -16.08 11.50 25.79
N ASN A 366 -16.29 12.81 26.07
CA ASN A 366 -15.55 13.84 25.35
C ASN A 366 -14.05 13.69 25.63
N ALA A 367 -13.25 13.79 24.59
CA ALA A 367 -11.79 13.70 24.74
C ALA A 367 -11.23 14.93 25.44
N VAL A 368 -11.78 16.12 25.16
CA VAL A 368 -11.25 17.39 25.63
C VAL A 368 -12.31 18.13 26.45
N LYS A 369 -11.93 18.58 27.64
CA LYS A 369 -12.68 19.51 28.48
C LYS A 369 -12.35 20.93 28.04
N VAL A 370 -13.38 21.72 27.82
CA VAL A 370 -13.29 23.12 27.39
C VAL A 370 -14.12 23.98 28.32
N THR A 371 -13.54 25.10 28.75
CA THR A 371 -14.20 26.09 29.61
C THR A 371 -14.70 27.29 28.81
N ASP A 372 -15.58 28.09 29.40
CA ASP A 372 -16.00 29.38 28.79
C ASP A 372 -14.83 30.36 28.61
N ASP A 373 -13.81 30.27 29.48
CA ASP A 373 -12.59 31.09 29.34
C ASP A 373 -11.73 30.62 28.15
N ASP A 374 -11.66 29.31 27.88
CA ASP A 374 -10.98 28.79 26.69
C ASP A 374 -11.68 29.26 25.41
N ILE A 375 -13.01 29.16 25.36
CA ILE A 375 -13.82 29.59 24.21
C ILE A 375 -13.59 31.09 23.94
N LYS A 376 -13.62 31.88 24.98
CA LYS A 376 -13.37 33.31 24.88
C LYS A 376 -11.93 33.64 24.45
N ALA A 377 -10.95 32.90 24.95
CA ALA A 377 -9.54 33.08 24.60
C ALA A 377 -9.26 32.73 23.14
N LEU A 378 -9.92 31.67 22.62
CA LEU A 378 -9.85 31.28 21.23
C LEU A 378 -10.66 32.18 20.29
N GLY A 379 -11.63 32.96 20.81
CA GLY A 379 -12.52 33.77 20.00
C GLY A 379 -13.48 32.98 19.12
N VAL A 380 -13.86 31.79 19.55
CA VAL A 380 -14.72 30.86 18.81
C VAL A 380 -16.12 30.79 19.38
N GLU A 381 -17.05 30.27 18.59
CA GLU A 381 -18.42 29.98 19.03
C GLU A 381 -18.53 28.52 19.54
N GLY A 382 -19.27 28.35 20.64
CA GLY A 382 -19.49 27.00 21.20
C GLY A 382 -19.98 27.04 22.64
N SER A 383 -19.89 25.92 23.32
CA SER A 383 -20.28 25.77 24.72
C SER A 383 -19.21 25.02 25.51
N ALA A 384 -19.06 25.38 26.76
CA ALA A 384 -18.20 24.63 27.67
C ALA A 384 -18.67 23.16 27.77
N GLN A 385 -17.73 22.26 27.87
CA GLN A 385 -18.00 20.82 28.02
C GLN A 385 -17.00 20.18 28.97
N ASP A 386 -17.44 19.12 29.65
CA ASP A 386 -16.57 18.23 30.38
C ASP A 386 -15.83 17.25 29.44
N GLY A 387 -14.69 16.70 29.85
CA GLY A 387 -13.87 15.80 29.05
C GLY A 387 -12.71 15.21 29.85
N GLU A 388 -11.99 14.28 29.23
CA GLU A 388 -10.89 13.54 29.88
C GLU A 388 -9.65 14.41 30.11
N LEU A 389 -9.35 15.34 29.21
CA LEU A 389 -8.16 16.19 29.29
C LEU A 389 -8.53 17.65 29.14
N GLU A 390 -8.02 18.49 30.03
CA GLU A 390 -8.15 19.95 29.89
C GLU A 390 -7.55 20.44 28.58
N TYR A 391 -8.24 21.35 27.87
CA TYR A 391 -7.75 21.94 26.61
C TYR A 391 -6.33 22.52 26.74
N THR A 392 -6.11 23.31 27.77
CA THR A 392 -4.81 23.94 28.03
C THR A 392 -3.70 22.91 28.28
N GLU A 393 -4.01 21.78 28.89
CA GLU A 393 -3.04 20.72 29.12
C GLU A 393 -2.73 19.95 27.84
N LEU A 394 -3.72 19.71 26.97
CA LEU A 394 -3.49 19.12 25.66
C LEU A 394 -2.54 19.98 24.82
N MET A 395 -2.82 21.28 24.72
CA MET A 395 -1.99 22.19 23.93
C MET A 395 -0.57 22.31 24.48
N LYS A 396 -0.41 22.33 25.80
CA LYS A 396 0.90 22.36 26.46
C LYS A 396 1.71 21.08 26.22
N ARG A 397 1.06 19.92 26.22
CA ARG A 397 1.73 18.62 26.01
C ARG A 397 1.95 18.33 24.52
N GLY A 398 1.11 18.81 23.67
CA GLY A 398 1.07 18.48 22.23
C GLY A 398 0.59 17.07 21.95
N VAL A 399 0.36 16.23 22.96
CA VAL A 399 -0.06 14.85 22.79
C VAL A 399 -0.95 14.40 23.94
N TYR A 400 -1.98 13.65 23.59
CA TYR A 400 -2.79 12.87 24.53
C TYR A 400 -2.81 11.43 24.09
N GLN A 401 -2.48 10.53 25.00
CA GLN A 401 -2.58 9.09 24.81
C GLN A 401 -3.53 8.51 25.85
N VAL A 402 -4.50 7.72 25.38
CA VAL A 402 -5.40 6.98 26.24
C VAL A 402 -4.60 5.95 27.02
N GLU A 403 -4.78 5.89 28.34
CA GLU A 403 -4.15 4.90 29.18
C GLU A 403 -4.68 3.50 28.86
N ARG A 404 -3.76 2.56 28.66
CA ARG A 404 -4.08 1.17 28.35
C ARG A 404 -4.02 0.33 29.61
N HIS A 405 -5.02 -0.54 29.78
CA HIS A 405 -5.10 -1.46 30.91
C HIS A 405 -5.12 -2.92 30.43
N VAL A 406 -4.57 -3.80 31.26
CA VAL A 406 -4.64 -5.25 30.98
C VAL A 406 -6.10 -5.67 30.97
N GLY A 407 -6.55 -6.27 29.87
CA GLY A 407 -7.93 -6.74 29.70
C GLY A 407 -8.86 -5.77 28.97
N ASP A 408 -8.39 -4.56 28.63
CA ASP A 408 -9.07 -3.71 27.65
C ASP A 408 -8.94 -4.29 26.23
N ASN A 409 -9.28 -3.54 25.17
CA ASN A 409 -9.10 -4.03 23.81
C ASN A 409 -7.63 -4.29 23.40
N TYR A 410 -6.67 -4.14 24.31
CA TYR A 410 -5.28 -4.54 24.13
C TYR A 410 -5.14 -6.05 23.87
N GLY A 411 -6.04 -6.85 24.41
CA GLY A 411 -6.13 -8.28 24.18
C GLY A 411 -6.98 -8.68 22.96
N TYR A 412 -7.38 -7.73 22.11
CA TYR A 412 -8.23 -8.02 20.96
C TYR A 412 -7.58 -9.04 20.03
N ILE A 413 -8.33 -10.08 19.72
CA ILE A 413 -7.95 -11.12 18.76
C ILE A 413 -8.90 -11.03 17.58
N ALA A 414 -8.38 -10.65 16.42
CA ALA A 414 -9.16 -10.55 15.19
C ALA A 414 -9.79 -11.91 14.83
N LEU A 415 -11.06 -11.90 14.43
CA LEU A 415 -11.82 -13.09 14.03
C LEU A 415 -12.01 -14.15 15.13
N GLU A 416 -11.75 -13.85 16.42
CA GLU A 416 -11.85 -14.84 17.49
C GLU A 416 -13.26 -15.44 17.58
N ASP A 417 -14.30 -14.59 17.62
CA ASP A 417 -15.69 -15.04 17.75
C ASP A 417 -16.18 -15.76 16.48
N PHE A 418 -15.78 -15.29 15.30
CA PHE A 418 -16.02 -16.00 14.04
C PHE A 418 -15.40 -17.41 14.07
N CYS A 419 -14.15 -17.55 14.46
CA CYS A 419 -13.47 -18.84 14.48
C CYS A 419 -14.09 -19.80 15.52
N LYS A 420 -14.62 -19.27 16.64
CA LYS A 420 -15.35 -20.06 17.64
C LYS A 420 -16.71 -20.55 17.11
N ASP A 421 -17.46 -19.70 16.45
CA ASP A 421 -18.80 -20.00 15.96
C ASP A 421 -19.14 -19.13 14.72
N PRO A 422 -18.75 -19.58 13.49
CA PRO A 422 -18.97 -18.82 12.27
C PRO A 422 -20.47 -18.59 11.94
N GLU A 423 -21.35 -19.49 12.39
CA GLU A 423 -22.79 -19.36 12.13
C GLU A 423 -23.41 -18.21 12.92
N LYS A 424 -22.93 -18.01 14.17
CA LYS A 424 -23.40 -16.89 15.02
C LYS A 424 -22.68 -15.58 14.73
N ASN A 425 -21.42 -15.64 14.26
CA ASN A 425 -20.57 -14.49 14.04
C ASN A 425 -19.99 -14.52 12.62
N PRO A 426 -20.83 -14.53 11.55
CA PRO A 426 -20.36 -14.62 10.19
C PRO A 426 -19.49 -13.41 9.82
N VAL A 427 -18.55 -13.62 8.91
CA VAL A 427 -17.84 -12.51 8.25
C VAL A 427 -18.72 -11.94 7.13
N ASP A 428 -18.44 -10.69 6.73
CA ASP A 428 -19.18 -9.97 5.69
C ASP A 428 -18.77 -10.45 4.29
N THR A 429 -19.16 -11.68 3.97
CA THR A 429 -18.99 -12.33 2.67
C THR A 429 -20.29 -13.01 2.28
N PRO A 430 -20.56 -13.28 1.00
CA PRO A 430 -21.77 -13.99 0.55
C PRO A 430 -22.04 -15.31 1.28
N SER A 431 -20.99 -16.08 1.59
CA SER A 431 -21.09 -17.35 2.32
C SER A 431 -21.14 -17.18 3.84
N GLY A 432 -20.84 -15.99 4.38
CA GLY A 432 -20.60 -15.78 5.81
C GLY A 432 -19.32 -16.42 6.34
N LYS A 433 -18.48 -17.00 5.47
CA LYS A 433 -17.21 -17.66 5.77
C LYS A 433 -16.05 -17.03 4.99
N LEU A 434 -14.84 -17.47 5.26
CA LEU A 434 -13.66 -17.09 4.47
C LEU A 434 -13.73 -17.78 3.10
N GLU A 435 -13.78 -16.99 2.04
CA GLU A 435 -13.98 -17.49 0.67
C GLU A 435 -12.65 -17.78 -0.02
N ILE A 436 -12.25 -19.05 -0.08
CA ILE A 436 -11.15 -19.54 -0.93
C ILE A 436 -11.63 -19.67 -2.37
N TYR A 437 -12.91 -19.94 -2.58
CA TYR A 437 -13.64 -19.72 -3.82
C TYR A 437 -14.52 -18.49 -3.64
N SER A 438 -14.27 -17.43 -4.39
CA SER A 438 -15.05 -16.19 -4.32
C SER A 438 -15.52 -15.78 -5.71
N GLN A 439 -16.77 -16.09 -6.02
CA GLN A 439 -17.37 -15.72 -7.30
C GLN A 439 -17.53 -14.21 -7.43
N SER A 440 -17.93 -13.55 -6.36
CA SER A 440 -18.14 -12.10 -6.34
C SER A 440 -16.84 -11.32 -6.60
N TRP A 441 -15.70 -11.79 -6.05
CA TRP A 441 -14.41 -11.20 -6.30
C TRP A 441 -13.98 -11.36 -7.76
N ALA A 442 -14.11 -12.58 -8.32
CA ALA A 442 -13.80 -12.83 -9.72
C ALA A 442 -14.68 -12.00 -10.67
N ASP A 443 -15.99 -11.95 -10.41
CA ASP A 443 -16.92 -11.16 -11.20
C ASP A 443 -16.56 -9.66 -11.17
N MET A 444 -16.18 -9.12 -10.00
CA MET A 444 -15.78 -7.72 -9.86
C MET A 444 -14.49 -7.40 -10.62
N VAL A 445 -13.44 -8.21 -10.45
CA VAL A 445 -12.16 -8.02 -11.13
C VAL A 445 -12.32 -8.16 -12.65
N ASN A 446 -13.04 -9.20 -13.08
CA ASN A 446 -13.25 -9.47 -14.50
C ASN A 446 -14.13 -8.39 -15.18
N ALA A 447 -15.06 -7.77 -14.46
CA ALA A 447 -15.84 -6.65 -14.94
C ALA A 447 -14.98 -5.41 -15.23
N ILE A 448 -13.90 -5.19 -14.50
CA ILE A 448 -12.94 -4.10 -14.78
C ILE A 448 -12.22 -4.30 -16.12
N GLY A 449 -11.97 -5.55 -16.51
CA GLY A 449 -11.45 -5.90 -17.82
C GLY A 449 -9.97 -5.58 -18.07
N TRP A 450 -9.19 -5.35 -17.00
CA TRP A 450 -7.73 -5.22 -17.07
C TRP A 450 -7.00 -6.53 -16.89
N SER A 451 -7.57 -7.46 -16.15
CA SER A 451 -7.14 -8.86 -16.06
C SER A 451 -8.34 -9.78 -15.95
N SER A 452 -8.12 -11.08 -16.09
CA SER A 452 -9.15 -12.10 -15.87
C SER A 452 -8.63 -13.09 -14.84
N ILE A 453 -9.42 -13.32 -13.79
CA ILE A 453 -9.09 -14.26 -12.71
C ILE A 453 -10.18 -15.31 -12.56
N GLU A 454 -9.80 -16.49 -12.05
CA GLU A 454 -10.72 -17.52 -11.59
C GLU A 454 -11.25 -17.18 -10.18
N PRO A 455 -12.37 -17.77 -9.75
CA PRO A 455 -12.88 -17.58 -8.37
C PRO A 455 -11.95 -18.11 -7.28
N ILE A 456 -11.10 -19.10 -7.60
CA ILE A 456 -10.03 -19.58 -6.72
C ILE A 456 -8.70 -18.90 -7.08
N PRO A 457 -7.73 -18.80 -6.16
CA PRO A 457 -6.38 -18.38 -6.52
C PRO A 457 -5.78 -19.27 -7.61
N THR A 458 -5.35 -18.67 -8.71
CA THR A 458 -4.63 -19.36 -9.81
C THR A 458 -3.39 -18.56 -10.19
N TYR A 459 -2.40 -19.24 -10.75
CA TYR A 459 -1.16 -18.62 -11.17
C TYR A 459 -1.29 -18.03 -12.57
N ILE A 460 -0.96 -16.75 -12.68
CA ILE A 460 -0.83 -16.03 -13.94
C ILE A 460 0.55 -15.38 -13.92
N PRO A 461 1.44 -15.63 -14.89
CA PRO A 461 2.75 -14.98 -14.96
C PRO A 461 2.61 -13.45 -14.98
N VAL A 462 3.47 -12.75 -14.26
CA VAL A 462 3.45 -11.29 -14.19
C VAL A 462 4.19 -10.68 -15.38
N VAL A 463 3.70 -9.55 -15.88
CA VAL A 463 4.40 -8.76 -16.90
C VAL A 463 5.65 -8.15 -16.27
N ASN A 464 6.77 -8.15 -17.00
CA ASN A 464 8.08 -7.74 -16.48
C ASN A 464 8.53 -8.52 -15.22
N GLY A 465 8.01 -9.75 -15.04
CA GLY A 465 8.45 -10.69 -14.02
C GLY A 465 9.61 -11.57 -14.48
N TYR A 466 9.96 -12.56 -13.65
CA TYR A 466 11.10 -13.44 -13.95
C TYR A 466 10.92 -14.24 -15.24
N GLU A 467 9.75 -14.83 -15.46
CA GLU A 467 9.50 -15.64 -16.67
C GLU A 467 9.56 -14.77 -17.94
N SER A 468 9.07 -13.54 -17.88
CA SER A 468 9.12 -12.60 -19.01
C SER A 468 10.51 -11.98 -19.25
N SER A 469 11.48 -12.22 -18.36
CA SER A 469 12.88 -11.82 -18.61
C SER A 469 13.59 -12.74 -19.61
N PHE A 470 12.93 -13.85 -20.00
CA PHE A 470 13.42 -14.76 -21.05
C PHE A 470 12.70 -14.50 -22.36
N ALA A 471 13.44 -14.54 -23.46
CA ALA A 471 12.88 -14.56 -24.81
C ALA A 471 12.18 -15.90 -25.09
N ASP A 472 12.66 -16.96 -24.47
CA ASP A 472 12.08 -18.31 -24.46
C ASP A 472 12.28 -18.93 -23.07
N TRP A 473 11.17 -19.10 -22.34
CA TRP A 473 11.17 -19.65 -20.99
C TRP A 473 11.64 -21.10 -20.92
N ASP A 474 11.23 -21.94 -21.87
CA ASP A 474 11.52 -23.38 -21.84
C ASP A 474 13.01 -23.64 -22.05
N SER A 475 13.63 -22.94 -23.00
CA SER A 475 15.08 -23.04 -23.24
C SER A 475 15.93 -22.14 -22.36
N LYS A 476 15.31 -21.30 -21.52
CA LYS A 476 15.97 -20.29 -20.69
C LYS A 476 16.85 -19.33 -21.52
N THR A 477 16.42 -19.00 -22.73
CA THR A 477 17.11 -18.03 -23.56
C THR A 477 16.88 -16.64 -23.00
N PRO A 478 17.94 -15.89 -22.58
CA PRO A 478 17.79 -14.56 -22.01
C PRO A 478 17.07 -13.59 -22.96
N GLY A 479 16.20 -12.76 -22.42
CA GLY A 479 15.54 -11.66 -23.11
C GLY A 479 16.37 -10.38 -23.11
N GLU A 480 15.80 -9.30 -23.62
CA GLU A 480 16.44 -7.98 -23.70
C GLU A 480 16.60 -7.33 -22.33
N TYR A 481 15.65 -7.59 -21.41
CA TYR A 481 15.60 -7.01 -20.06
C TYR A 481 15.66 -8.11 -18.99
N PRO A 482 16.88 -8.64 -18.68
CA PRO A 482 17.02 -9.84 -17.85
C PRO A 482 16.96 -9.57 -16.34
N LEU A 483 17.05 -8.31 -15.88
CA LEU A 483 17.09 -7.99 -14.46
C LEU A 483 15.74 -7.48 -13.97
N GLN A 484 15.23 -8.05 -12.89
CA GLN A 484 14.04 -7.54 -12.21
C GLN A 484 14.40 -6.38 -11.28
N VAL A 485 13.46 -5.45 -11.13
CA VAL A 485 13.62 -4.27 -10.29
C VAL A 485 12.82 -4.40 -9.01
N ILE A 486 13.43 -4.00 -7.88
CA ILE A 486 12.72 -3.68 -6.65
C ILE A 486 13.01 -2.23 -6.22
N ASN A 487 12.04 -1.63 -5.50
CA ASN A 487 12.10 -0.23 -5.10
C ASN A 487 12.09 -0.09 -3.58
N PRO A 488 13.23 -0.33 -2.88
CA PRO A 488 13.28 -0.25 -1.43
C PRO A 488 13.20 1.19 -0.93
N HIS A 489 12.73 1.36 0.31
CA HIS A 489 12.95 2.59 1.07
C HIS A 489 14.44 2.79 1.35
N TYR A 490 14.87 4.05 1.38
CA TYR A 490 16.26 4.40 1.63
C TYR A 490 16.37 5.69 2.45
N LEU A 491 17.48 5.84 3.16
CA LEU A 491 17.67 6.91 4.15
C LEU A 491 17.67 8.33 3.57
N ARG A 492 17.85 8.49 2.26
CA ARG A 492 17.92 9.79 1.60
C ARG A 492 16.57 10.52 1.60
N ARG A 493 15.44 9.80 1.54
CA ARG A 493 14.11 10.41 1.36
C ARG A 493 13.00 9.55 1.94
N ALA A 494 11.83 10.17 2.14
CA ALA A 494 10.60 9.48 2.48
C ALA A 494 9.66 9.53 1.27
N HIS A 495 9.52 8.43 0.54
CA HIS A 495 8.90 8.40 -0.78
C HIS A 495 9.52 9.47 -1.70
N THR A 496 8.74 10.48 -2.17
CA THR A 496 9.25 11.58 -2.99
C THR A 496 9.57 12.84 -2.18
N ALA A 497 9.37 12.83 -0.87
CA ALA A 497 9.71 13.95 0.00
C ALA A 497 11.20 13.97 0.33
N PHE A 498 11.74 15.17 0.53
CA PHE A 498 13.13 15.44 0.94
C PHE A 498 14.20 15.20 -0.13
N ASP A 499 13.83 14.87 -1.37
CA ASP A 499 14.84 14.70 -2.43
C ASP A 499 15.57 16.01 -2.79
N ASN A 500 15.01 17.17 -2.44
CA ASN A 500 15.61 18.50 -2.57
C ASN A 500 16.57 18.87 -1.44
N VAL A 501 16.66 18.10 -0.36
CA VAL A 501 17.48 18.44 0.82
C VAL A 501 18.96 18.15 0.55
N SER A 502 19.79 19.20 0.47
CA SER A 502 21.20 19.10 0.06
C SER A 502 22.04 18.20 0.97
N TRP A 503 21.92 18.37 2.28
CA TRP A 503 22.69 17.56 3.24
C TRP A 503 22.29 16.08 3.24
N LEU A 504 21.04 15.73 2.88
CA LEU A 504 20.66 14.32 2.67
C LEU A 504 21.28 13.77 1.38
N ARG A 505 21.43 14.62 0.35
CA ARG A 505 22.10 14.23 -0.89
C ARG A 505 23.60 14.01 -0.69
N GLU A 506 24.22 14.79 0.17
CA GLU A 506 25.62 14.62 0.54
C GLU A 506 25.84 13.36 1.38
N ALA A 507 24.95 13.08 2.34
CA ALA A 507 25.03 11.92 3.21
C ALA A 507 24.76 10.60 2.49
N TRP A 508 23.82 10.58 1.55
CA TRP A 508 23.39 9.38 0.81
C TRP A 508 23.22 9.69 -0.68
N THR A 509 23.96 8.96 -1.50
CA THR A 509 23.80 8.99 -2.96
C THR A 509 22.44 8.42 -3.37
N ASN A 510 22.15 8.37 -4.68
CA ASN A 510 20.97 7.70 -5.23
C ASN A 510 21.40 6.42 -5.98
N PRO A 511 21.80 5.34 -5.26
CA PRO A 511 22.44 4.20 -5.89
C PRO A 511 21.47 3.29 -6.64
N VAL A 512 22.02 2.45 -7.50
CA VAL A 512 21.46 1.13 -7.81
C VAL A 512 22.26 0.10 -7.01
N PHE A 513 21.57 -0.71 -6.22
CA PHE A 513 22.18 -1.87 -5.56
C PHE A 513 22.16 -3.05 -6.54
N ILE A 514 23.33 -3.63 -6.77
CA ILE A 514 23.53 -4.76 -7.68
C ILE A 514 24.29 -5.88 -6.99
N SER A 515 23.97 -7.13 -7.30
CA SER A 515 24.69 -8.28 -6.77
C SER A 515 26.15 -8.30 -7.24
N ARG A 516 27.02 -8.99 -6.49
CA ARG A 516 28.42 -9.14 -6.88
C ARG A 516 28.56 -9.94 -8.18
N GLU A 517 27.69 -10.92 -8.36
CA GLU A 517 27.65 -11.79 -9.53
C GLU A 517 27.25 -11.03 -10.78
N ASP A 518 26.15 -10.26 -10.71
CA ASP A 518 25.66 -9.47 -11.85
C ASP A 518 26.62 -8.33 -12.18
N ALA A 519 27.17 -7.65 -11.17
CA ALA A 519 28.18 -6.61 -11.36
C ALA A 519 29.42 -7.15 -12.07
N ALA A 520 29.93 -8.31 -11.63
CA ALA A 520 31.09 -8.95 -12.26
C ALA A 520 30.81 -9.37 -13.71
N ALA A 521 29.61 -9.91 -13.99
CA ALA A 521 29.19 -10.30 -15.33
C ALA A 521 29.07 -9.10 -16.29
N ALA A 522 28.62 -7.95 -15.77
CA ALA A 522 28.50 -6.71 -16.53
C ALA A 522 29.79 -5.85 -16.55
N GLY A 523 30.85 -6.25 -15.85
CA GLY A 523 32.09 -5.49 -15.72
C GLY A 523 31.95 -4.20 -14.90
N ILE A 524 30.96 -4.14 -13.99
CA ILE A 524 30.66 -2.97 -13.15
C ILE A 524 31.46 -3.07 -11.85
N VAL A 525 32.08 -1.95 -11.45
CA VAL A 525 32.76 -1.81 -10.16
C VAL A 525 31.94 -0.90 -9.24
N ASP A 526 32.12 -1.06 -7.93
CA ASP A 526 31.47 -0.22 -6.93
C ASP A 526 31.80 1.26 -7.15
N GLY A 527 30.76 2.11 -7.24
CA GLY A 527 30.89 3.54 -7.51
C GLY A 527 30.79 3.95 -8.98
N ASP A 528 30.80 3.01 -9.92
CA ASP A 528 30.60 3.35 -11.34
C ASP A 528 29.24 4.00 -11.58
N THR A 529 29.20 4.96 -12.52
CA THR A 529 27.93 5.47 -13.03
C THR A 529 27.41 4.54 -14.13
N VAL A 530 26.24 3.95 -13.89
CA VAL A 530 25.64 2.99 -14.81
C VAL A 530 24.38 3.56 -15.45
N LEU A 531 24.17 3.21 -16.72
CA LEU A 531 22.93 3.49 -17.45
C LEU A 531 21.96 2.32 -17.20
N LEU A 532 20.79 2.65 -16.69
CA LEU A 532 19.67 1.73 -16.49
C LEU A 532 18.67 1.95 -17.63
N THR A 533 18.29 0.88 -18.31
CA THR A 533 17.37 0.93 -19.45
C THR A 533 16.22 -0.03 -19.25
N SER A 534 15.01 0.47 -19.35
CA SER A 534 13.76 -0.31 -19.38
C SER A 534 13.05 -0.12 -20.73
N PRO A 535 11.97 -0.87 -21.01
CA PRO A 535 11.17 -0.64 -22.22
C PRO A 535 10.60 0.78 -22.37
N VAL A 536 10.51 1.56 -21.28
CA VAL A 536 9.82 2.86 -21.27
C VAL A 536 10.71 4.05 -20.91
N GLY A 537 11.93 3.83 -20.45
CA GLY A 537 12.80 4.94 -20.08
C GLY A 537 14.24 4.54 -19.78
N LYS A 538 15.07 5.57 -19.57
CA LYS A 538 16.49 5.42 -19.26
C LYS A 538 16.88 6.40 -18.15
N CYS A 539 17.66 5.94 -17.17
CA CYS A 539 18.25 6.83 -16.17
C CYS A 539 19.65 6.41 -15.78
N VAL A 540 20.39 7.31 -15.15
CA VAL A 540 21.73 7.02 -14.63
C VAL A 540 21.76 7.00 -13.12
N ARG A 541 22.51 6.04 -12.53
CA ARG A 541 22.76 5.96 -11.09
C ARG A 541 24.17 5.48 -10.79
N PRO A 542 24.77 5.86 -9.65
CA PRO A 542 25.98 5.20 -9.17
C PRO A 542 25.66 3.78 -8.71
N ALA A 543 26.51 2.82 -9.06
CA ALA A 543 26.39 1.44 -8.63
C ALA A 543 26.87 1.27 -7.19
N THR A 544 26.14 0.48 -6.41
CA THR A 544 26.62 -0.06 -5.12
C THR A 544 26.59 -1.58 -5.20
N VAL A 545 27.78 -2.18 -5.26
CA VAL A 545 27.95 -3.62 -5.37
C VAL A 545 27.82 -4.27 -3.99
N THR A 546 26.88 -5.19 -3.82
CA THR A 546 26.56 -5.74 -2.50
C THR A 546 26.18 -7.23 -2.56
N ALA A 547 26.36 -7.94 -1.45
CA ALA A 547 25.85 -9.30 -1.26
C ALA A 547 24.41 -9.33 -0.69
N ARG A 548 23.81 -8.18 -0.47
CA ARG A 548 22.46 -8.06 0.14
C ARG A 548 21.32 -8.16 -0.87
N VAL A 549 21.63 -8.12 -2.15
CA VAL A 549 20.66 -8.26 -3.24
C VAL A 549 20.89 -9.60 -3.93
N ARG A 550 19.81 -10.30 -4.20
CA ARG A 550 19.83 -11.55 -4.94
C ARG A 550 20.34 -11.35 -6.37
N PRO A 551 21.14 -12.26 -6.95
CA PRO A 551 21.49 -12.26 -8.37
C PRO A 551 20.25 -12.27 -9.28
N GLY A 552 20.31 -11.53 -10.40
CA GLY A 552 19.20 -11.30 -11.32
C GLY A 552 18.24 -10.20 -10.88
N VAL A 553 18.56 -9.49 -9.80
CA VAL A 553 17.73 -8.40 -9.25
C VAL A 553 18.58 -7.17 -9.01
N VAL A 554 18.04 -6.01 -9.32
CA VAL A 554 18.60 -4.71 -8.93
C VAL A 554 17.63 -3.96 -8.03
N ALA A 555 18.16 -3.26 -7.02
CA ALA A 555 17.35 -2.49 -6.09
C ALA A 555 17.57 -0.99 -6.30
N LEU A 556 16.49 -0.28 -6.63
CA LEU A 556 16.48 1.14 -6.91
C LEU A 556 15.72 1.87 -5.79
N PRO A 557 16.40 2.56 -4.85
CA PRO A 557 15.72 3.43 -3.89
C PRO A 557 14.72 4.34 -4.58
N HIS A 558 13.44 4.27 -4.16
CA HIS A 558 12.36 4.95 -4.84
C HIS A 558 12.24 6.44 -4.51
N GLY A 559 11.59 7.18 -5.40
CA GLY A 559 11.10 8.53 -5.15
C GLY A 559 12.05 9.65 -5.58
N ALA A 560 13.10 9.37 -6.34
CA ALA A 560 13.94 10.42 -6.92
C ALA A 560 13.14 11.30 -7.88
N TRP A 561 13.37 12.62 -7.84
CA TRP A 561 12.78 13.55 -8.80
C TRP A 561 13.48 13.44 -10.15
N VAL A 562 12.71 13.57 -11.22
CA VAL A 562 13.23 13.43 -12.58
C VAL A 562 13.99 14.68 -13.03
N GLN A 563 15.01 14.47 -13.84
CA GLN A 563 15.71 15.52 -14.59
C GLN A 563 16.12 14.94 -15.94
N VAL A 564 15.20 14.97 -16.89
CA VAL A 564 15.44 14.46 -18.25
C VAL A 564 16.35 15.42 -19.02
N ASP A 565 17.40 14.88 -19.60
CA ASP A 565 18.21 15.56 -20.60
C ASP A 565 17.46 15.52 -21.95
N GLU A 566 17.15 16.69 -22.51
CA GLU A 566 16.28 16.81 -23.69
C GLU A 566 16.91 16.23 -24.98
N GLU A 567 18.24 16.19 -25.07
CA GLU A 567 18.94 15.69 -26.26
C GLU A 567 18.99 14.16 -26.28
N THR A 568 19.18 13.55 -25.10
CA THR A 568 19.39 12.10 -24.97
C THR A 568 18.14 11.34 -24.49
N GLY A 569 17.17 12.03 -23.90
CA GLY A 569 16.01 11.42 -23.23
C GLY A 569 16.37 10.63 -21.96
N ILE A 570 17.60 10.83 -21.43
CA ILE A 570 18.09 10.12 -20.25
C ILE A 570 17.82 10.97 -19.00
N ASP A 571 17.19 10.37 -18.00
CA ASP A 571 17.03 11.02 -16.69
C ASP A 571 18.36 11.00 -15.91
N GLN A 572 18.88 12.18 -15.64
CA GLN A 572 20.15 12.41 -14.95
C GLN A 572 20.03 12.35 -13.41
N ALA A 573 18.83 12.40 -12.87
CA ALA A 573 18.59 12.35 -11.43
C ALA A 573 18.31 10.93 -10.91
N GLY A 574 18.06 9.99 -11.80
CA GLY A 574 17.87 8.58 -11.47
C GLY A 574 16.49 8.30 -10.86
N ALA A 575 15.44 8.86 -11.43
CA ALA A 575 14.06 8.58 -11.03
C ALA A 575 13.68 7.15 -11.42
N ASP A 576 13.46 6.30 -10.41
CA ASP A 576 13.02 4.92 -10.61
C ASP A 576 11.69 4.85 -11.37
N ASN A 577 10.78 5.77 -11.08
CA ASN A 577 9.46 5.81 -11.72
C ASN A 577 9.51 6.16 -13.23
N TYR A 578 10.62 6.70 -13.71
CA TYR A 578 10.86 6.94 -15.14
C TYR A 578 11.13 5.64 -15.92
N LEU A 579 11.46 4.56 -15.19
CA LEU A 579 11.69 3.21 -15.73
C LEU A 579 10.45 2.31 -15.64
N ILE A 580 9.35 2.78 -15.03
CA ILE A 580 8.17 1.96 -14.72
C ILE A 580 7.03 2.30 -15.67
N ALA A 581 6.49 1.29 -16.35
CA ALA A 581 5.31 1.44 -17.19
C ALA A 581 4.05 1.67 -16.36
N GLN A 582 3.03 2.26 -16.95
CA GLN A 582 1.69 2.30 -16.38
C GLN A 582 1.01 0.96 -16.67
N THR A 583 1.04 0.06 -15.69
CA THR A 583 0.46 -1.29 -15.80
C THR A 583 -0.61 -1.46 -14.73
N PRO A 584 -1.91 -1.42 -15.09
CA PRO A 584 -2.97 -1.63 -14.11
C PRO A 584 -3.03 -3.09 -13.68
N THR A 585 -3.48 -3.32 -12.43
CA THR A 585 -3.93 -4.64 -12.00
C THR A 585 -5.43 -4.79 -12.29
N GLY A 586 -5.94 -6.00 -12.24
CA GLY A 586 -7.37 -6.26 -12.42
C GLY A 586 -8.25 -5.62 -11.34
N ALA A 587 -7.72 -5.45 -10.13
CA ALA A 587 -8.41 -4.76 -9.04
C ALA A 587 -8.28 -3.23 -9.09
N ALA A 588 -7.97 -2.64 -10.23
CA ALA A 588 -7.83 -1.20 -10.44
C ALA A 588 -6.70 -0.54 -9.61
N VAL A 589 -5.66 -1.29 -9.25
CA VAL A 589 -4.47 -0.82 -8.56
C VAL A 589 -3.29 -0.75 -9.54
N SER A 590 -2.34 0.16 -9.32
CA SER A 590 -1.15 0.26 -10.15
C SER A 590 -0.18 -0.89 -9.87
N GLY A 591 0.24 -1.57 -10.93
CA GLY A 591 1.43 -2.42 -10.92
C GLY A 591 2.69 -1.57 -11.11
N TYR A 592 3.71 -1.85 -10.30
CA TYR A 592 4.99 -1.12 -10.29
C TYR A 592 6.19 -2.00 -10.63
N ASN A 593 5.95 -3.21 -11.10
CA ASN A 593 7.04 -4.09 -11.50
C ASN A 593 7.69 -3.63 -12.81
N SER A 594 9.00 -3.76 -12.89
CA SER A 594 9.80 -3.40 -14.06
C SER A 594 10.96 -4.37 -14.24
N ALA A 595 11.51 -4.39 -15.45
CA ALA A 595 12.70 -5.14 -15.83
C ALA A 595 13.70 -4.23 -16.55
N LEU A 596 14.99 -4.50 -16.40
CA LEU A 596 16.11 -3.76 -16.98
C LEU A 596 17.03 -4.69 -17.76
#